data_a8c1be0ecde12f8ba0333778ab0a2c7f
#
_entry.id   a8c1be0ecde12f8ba0333778ab0a2c7f
#
_cell.length_a   1.000
_cell.length_b   1.000
_cell.length_c   1.000
_cell.angle_alpha   90.00
_cell.angle_beta   90.00
_cell.angle_gamma   90.00
#
_symmetry.space_group_name_H-M   'P 1'
#
loop_
_entity.id
_entity.type
_entity.pdbx_description
1 polymer ?
#
loop_
_entity_poly.entity_id
_entity_poly.type
_entity_poly.pdbx_seq_one_letter_code
_entity_poly.pdbx_strand_id
1 'polypeptide(L)'
;TTPREAFFLLGKFGLEECRHVMFLPEGIAGIPEKQGIAARFEQFLKSNTYQPGAKLLEQTYHYMLMQHAVDPDSLVHEWAESVIGNQYPVPDRILQFTEMLVCDYLNQEMCDNRPPRGAFNLFATEGGTAAMCYIFDSLQENFLLDKGDGIALMVPAFTPYIEIPQLDRYRFKVTELHANRMSKDGLHLWQYSDEDIDRLKNPAIKALFVTNPSNPPSYTLSPETMARIVNIVKEDNPNLMIITDDVYGTFSPHFRSFMAEIPYNTLCVYSFSKYFGATGWRNAVIALHEFNLFDKLIAKLPKEKREILHRRYSTLTLEPEKLKFIDRMVADSRQVALNHTAGLSLPQQMQMGLFAAFALLDKENKYKQKMQEIIRRRLHALWENTGFTPVSYTHLRAHET
;
A
#
# COMPACT_ATOMS: atom_id res chain seq x y z
N THR A 1 -7.35 12.40 -14.87
CA THR A 1 -6.30 12.87 -15.82
C THR A 1 -5.26 13.73 -15.12
N THR A 2 -5.67 14.62 -14.23
CA THR A 2 -4.80 15.63 -13.59
C THR A 2 -3.48 15.11 -13.01
N PRO A 3 -3.42 13.99 -12.24
CA PRO A 3 -2.12 13.48 -11.77
C PRO A 3 -1.19 13.03 -12.90
N ARG A 4 -1.75 12.53 -14.02
CA ARG A 4 -0.96 12.14 -15.19
C ARG A 4 -0.44 13.34 -15.95
N GLU A 5 -1.27 14.38 -16.09
CA GLU A 5 -0.88 15.64 -16.71
C GLU A 5 0.22 16.34 -15.90
N ALA A 6 0.10 16.32 -14.56
CA ALA A 6 1.15 16.83 -13.67
C ALA A 6 2.47 16.05 -13.84
N PHE A 7 2.41 14.73 -13.97
CA PHE A 7 3.58 13.88 -14.20
C PHE A 7 4.29 14.25 -15.51
N PHE A 8 3.55 14.41 -16.61
CA PHE A 8 4.14 14.79 -17.89
C PHE A 8 4.70 16.21 -17.89
N LEU A 9 4.03 17.14 -17.20
CA LEU A 9 4.55 18.50 -17.04
C LEU A 9 5.83 18.53 -16.20
N LEU A 10 5.88 17.76 -15.12
CA LEU A 10 7.11 17.59 -14.34
C LEU A 10 8.23 16.95 -15.17
N GLY A 11 7.87 16.00 -16.05
CA GLY A 11 8.81 15.43 -17.02
C GLY A 11 9.45 16.47 -17.93
N LYS A 12 8.66 17.45 -18.39
CA LYS A 12 9.18 18.58 -19.16
C LYS A 12 10.20 19.39 -18.36
N PHE A 13 9.91 19.69 -17.10
CA PHE A 13 10.84 20.36 -16.20
C PHE A 13 12.13 19.56 -16.02
N GLY A 14 12.03 18.25 -15.71
CA GLY A 14 13.18 17.37 -15.55
C GLY A 14 14.10 17.36 -16.78
N LEU A 15 13.52 17.36 -17.98
CA LEU A 15 14.30 17.44 -19.24
C LEU A 15 14.94 18.81 -19.42
N GLU A 16 14.30 19.90 -19.00
CA GLU A 16 14.90 21.25 -19.04
C GLU A 16 16.10 21.32 -18.08
N GLU A 17 15.99 20.73 -16.89
CA GLU A 17 17.10 20.64 -15.93
C GLU A 17 18.27 19.80 -16.45
N CYS A 18 18.03 18.68 -17.14
CA CYS A 18 19.09 17.94 -17.81
C CYS A 18 19.85 18.78 -18.87
N ARG A 19 19.12 19.61 -19.62
CA ARG A 19 19.76 20.53 -20.59
C ARG A 19 20.53 21.63 -19.88
N HIS A 20 20.02 22.15 -18.77
CA HIS A 20 20.70 23.19 -18.00
C HIS A 20 22.10 22.74 -17.56
N VAL A 21 22.24 21.56 -17.00
CA VAL A 21 23.53 21.05 -16.51
C VAL A 21 24.56 20.81 -17.63
N MET A 22 24.11 20.54 -18.85
CA MET A 22 25.03 20.37 -19.99
C MET A 22 25.86 21.63 -20.30
N PHE A 23 25.42 22.79 -19.84
CA PHE A 23 26.09 24.07 -20.02
C PHE A 23 26.86 24.54 -18.77
N LEU A 24 26.83 23.78 -17.68
CA LEU A 24 27.61 24.08 -16.47
C LEU A 24 29.00 23.47 -16.57
N PRO A 25 30.09 24.21 -16.18
CA PRO A 25 31.47 23.70 -16.22
C PRO A 25 31.67 22.39 -15.46
N GLU A 26 30.95 22.22 -14.36
CA GLU A 26 31.03 21.06 -13.45
C GLU A 26 29.84 20.11 -13.61
N GLY A 27 28.97 20.37 -14.58
CA GLY A 27 27.75 19.61 -14.79
C GLY A 27 28.03 18.22 -15.34
N ILE A 28 27.27 17.24 -14.81
CA ILE A 28 27.24 15.88 -15.35
C ILE A 28 25.98 15.75 -16.19
N ALA A 29 26.12 15.44 -17.46
CA ALA A 29 24.99 15.32 -18.38
C ALA A 29 23.96 14.31 -17.87
N GLY A 30 22.69 14.71 -17.87
CA GLY A 30 21.57 13.88 -17.44
C GLY A 30 21.33 13.83 -15.92
N ILE A 31 22.12 14.56 -15.12
CA ILE A 31 21.92 14.67 -13.67
C ILE A 31 21.54 16.13 -13.35
N PRO A 32 20.31 16.41 -12.86
CA PRO A 32 19.89 17.74 -12.48
C PRO A 32 20.79 18.34 -11.39
N GLU A 33 21.12 19.64 -11.53
CA GLU A 33 21.86 20.37 -10.51
C GLU A 33 20.94 20.70 -9.33
N LYS A 34 21.29 20.21 -8.14
CA LYS A 34 20.46 20.40 -6.95
C LYS A 34 20.39 21.86 -6.49
N GLN A 35 21.51 22.57 -6.52
CA GLN A 35 21.56 23.94 -5.99
C GLN A 35 20.64 24.87 -6.78
N GLY A 36 19.70 25.48 -6.09
CA GLY A 36 18.74 26.44 -6.66
C GLY A 36 17.68 25.84 -7.57
N ILE A 37 17.53 24.52 -7.60
CA ILE A 37 16.54 23.84 -8.46
C ILE A 37 15.10 24.22 -8.09
N ALA A 38 14.82 24.46 -6.81
CA ALA A 38 13.50 24.90 -6.37
C ALA A 38 13.11 26.26 -6.95
N ALA A 39 14.03 27.23 -7.00
CA ALA A 39 13.79 28.52 -7.61
C ALA A 39 13.54 28.39 -9.12
N ARG A 40 14.26 27.52 -9.83
CA ARG A 40 14.03 27.22 -11.24
C ARG A 40 12.67 26.54 -11.46
N PHE A 41 12.27 25.64 -10.56
CA PHE A 41 10.96 24.99 -10.61
C PHE A 41 9.80 26.01 -10.41
N GLU A 42 9.93 26.90 -9.44
CA GLU A 42 8.94 27.98 -9.25
C GLU A 42 8.83 28.89 -10.49
N GLN A 43 9.96 29.22 -11.11
CA GLN A 43 9.97 29.99 -12.36
C GLN A 43 9.33 29.21 -13.52
N PHE A 44 9.61 27.92 -13.61
CA PHE A 44 8.97 27.02 -14.59
C PHE A 44 7.45 26.98 -14.39
N LEU A 45 6.97 26.81 -13.15
CA LEU A 45 5.52 26.83 -12.86
C LEU A 45 4.87 28.16 -13.24
N LYS A 46 5.50 29.30 -12.89
CA LYS A 46 5.00 30.63 -13.28
C LYS A 46 4.86 30.78 -14.80
N SER A 47 5.79 30.22 -15.55
CA SER A 47 5.78 30.26 -17.02
C SER A 47 4.80 29.26 -17.66
N ASN A 48 4.31 28.28 -16.90
CA ASN A 48 3.47 27.19 -17.39
C ASN A 48 2.12 27.07 -16.66
N THR A 49 1.63 28.13 -16.02
CA THR A 49 0.39 28.15 -15.23
C THR A 49 -0.85 27.68 -16.00
N TYR A 50 -0.85 27.86 -17.31
CA TYR A 50 -1.93 27.45 -18.22
C TYR A 50 -1.87 25.96 -18.60
N GLN A 51 -0.78 25.27 -18.28
CA GLN A 51 -0.63 23.85 -18.61
C GLN A 51 -1.47 22.97 -17.70
N PRO A 52 -2.12 21.92 -18.24
CA PRO A 52 -2.75 20.91 -17.40
C PRO A 52 -1.75 20.31 -16.41
N GLY A 53 -2.20 20.17 -15.16
CA GLY A 53 -1.37 19.63 -14.08
C GLY A 53 -0.49 20.65 -13.32
N ALA A 54 -0.26 21.86 -13.85
CA ALA A 54 0.57 22.89 -13.21
C ALA A 54 0.08 23.22 -11.80
N LYS A 55 -1.24 23.43 -11.63
CA LYS A 55 -1.84 23.71 -10.34
C LYS A 55 -1.63 22.59 -9.34
N LEU A 56 -1.71 21.32 -9.76
CA LEU A 56 -1.46 20.20 -8.87
C LEU A 56 0.00 20.17 -8.42
N LEU A 57 0.96 20.39 -9.32
CA LEU A 57 2.37 20.46 -8.96
C LEU A 57 2.66 21.58 -7.95
N GLU A 58 2.14 22.78 -8.21
CA GLU A 58 2.28 23.93 -7.31
C GLU A 58 1.71 23.63 -5.93
N GLN A 59 0.49 23.12 -5.87
CA GLN A 59 -0.17 22.79 -4.61
C GLN A 59 0.54 21.66 -3.89
N THR A 60 1.06 20.65 -4.58
CA THR A 60 1.84 19.55 -3.99
C THR A 60 3.16 20.07 -3.40
N TYR A 61 3.84 20.94 -4.14
CA TYR A 61 5.07 21.58 -3.67
C TYR A 61 4.83 22.35 -2.36
N HIS A 62 3.83 23.22 -2.34
CA HIS A 62 3.49 23.98 -1.13
C HIS A 62 3.00 23.06 0.01
N TYR A 63 2.25 22.01 -0.29
CA TYR A 63 1.84 21.02 0.71
C TYR A 63 3.05 20.41 1.41
N MET A 64 4.06 19.96 0.66
CA MET A 64 5.26 19.35 1.21
C MET A 64 6.05 20.34 2.08
N LEU A 65 6.22 21.57 1.64
CA LEU A 65 6.92 22.60 2.43
C LEU A 65 6.19 22.92 3.73
N MET A 66 4.87 23.03 3.70
CA MET A 66 4.06 23.42 4.87
C MET A 66 3.83 22.29 5.86
N GLN A 67 3.55 21.06 5.38
CA GLN A 67 3.21 19.94 6.25
C GLN A 67 4.45 19.21 6.79
N HIS A 68 5.50 19.13 6.00
CA HIS A 68 6.68 18.33 6.31
C HIS A 68 7.94 19.16 6.52
N ALA A 69 7.88 20.47 6.30
CA ALA A 69 9.02 21.39 6.44
C ALA A 69 10.29 20.89 5.71
N VAL A 70 10.10 20.29 4.53
CA VAL A 70 11.19 19.71 3.72
C VAL A 70 12.04 20.80 3.10
N ASP A 71 13.32 20.49 2.85
CA ASP A 71 14.21 21.35 2.08
C ASP A 71 13.72 21.45 0.62
N PRO A 72 13.43 22.66 0.09
CA PRO A 72 12.86 22.82 -1.24
C PRO A 72 13.74 22.26 -2.36
N ASP A 73 15.04 22.50 -2.29
CA ASP A 73 15.97 22.00 -3.31
C ASP A 73 16.05 20.47 -3.31
N SER A 74 16.05 19.85 -2.14
CA SER A 74 16.03 18.38 -2.01
C SER A 74 14.74 17.77 -2.57
N LEU A 75 13.59 18.38 -2.28
CA LEU A 75 12.30 17.93 -2.78
C LEU A 75 12.22 17.96 -4.31
N VAL A 76 12.56 19.12 -4.89
CA VAL A 76 12.47 19.30 -6.34
C VAL A 76 13.52 18.49 -7.06
N HIS A 77 14.70 18.30 -6.47
CA HIS A 77 15.74 17.45 -7.02
C HIS A 77 15.30 16.00 -7.11
N GLU A 78 14.73 15.44 -6.00
CA GLU A 78 14.16 14.08 -6.05
C GLU A 78 13.08 13.96 -7.13
N TRP A 79 12.22 14.96 -7.29
CA TRP A 79 11.16 14.95 -8.29
C TRP A 79 11.73 14.98 -9.73
N ALA A 80 12.71 15.83 -9.99
CA ALA A 80 13.33 15.95 -11.31
C ALA A 80 14.06 14.65 -11.71
N GLU A 81 14.86 14.08 -10.81
CA GLU A 81 15.53 12.81 -11.04
C GLU A 81 14.54 11.66 -11.22
N SER A 82 13.50 11.64 -10.40
CA SER A 82 12.50 10.56 -10.42
C SER A 82 11.72 10.53 -11.73
N VAL A 83 11.28 11.69 -12.21
CA VAL A 83 10.45 11.73 -13.42
C VAL A 83 11.21 11.35 -14.68
N ILE A 84 12.52 11.61 -14.73
CA ILE A 84 13.38 11.22 -15.86
C ILE A 84 13.94 9.80 -15.73
N GLY A 85 13.92 9.22 -14.52
CA GLY A 85 14.36 7.85 -14.28
C GLY A 85 15.82 7.60 -14.57
N ASN A 86 16.70 8.54 -14.22
CA ASN A 86 18.12 8.52 -14.58
C ASN A 86 18.98 7.59 -13.71
N GLN A 87 18.41 7.04 -12.63
CA GLN A 87 19.12 6.17 -11.71
C GLN A 87 18.19 5.10 -11.07
N TYR A 88 18.78 4.20 -10.31
CA TYR A 88 18.04 3.25 -9.50
C TYR A 88 17.38 3.93 -8.30
N PRO A 89 16.26 3.38 -7.77
CA PRO A 89 15.62 3.91 -6.58
C PRO A 89 16.58 4.00 -5.37
N VAL A 90 16.69 5.20 -4.80
CA VAL A 90 17.42 5.46 -3.56
C VAL A 90 16.57 6.43 -2.71
N PRO A 91 16.16 6.07 -1.51
CA PRO A 91 16.36 4.79 -0.80
C PRO A 91 15.69 3.59 -1.50
N ASP A 92 16.28 2.43 -1.27
CA ASP A 92 15.86 1.18 -1.92
C ASP A 92 14.39 0.81 -1.70
N ARG A 93 13.83 1.18 -0.58
CA ARG A 93 12.47 0.85 -0.16
C ARG A 93 11.42 1.69 -0.88
N ILE A 94 11.59 3.00 -0.87
CA ILE A 94 10.74 4.00 -1.52
C ILE A 94 11.44 5.37 -1.48
N LEU A 95 11.17 6.22 -2.46
CA LEU A 95 11.64 7.61 -2.46
C LEU A 95 11.15 8.35 -1.21
N GLN A 96 12.01 9.17 -0.62
CA GLN A 96 11.77 9.82 0.66
C GLN A 96 10.50 10.69 0.65
N PHE A 97 10.36 11.56 -0.32
CA PHE A 97 9.24 12.49 -0.37
C PHE A 97 7.95 11.83 -0.91
N THR A 98 8.09 10.80 -1.75
CA THR A 98 6.98 9.93 -2.13
C THR A 98 6.44 9.17 -0.93
N GLU A 99 7.28 8.67 -0.02
CA GLU A 99 6.86 7.99 1.20
C GLU A 99 6.00 8.92 2.07
N MET A 100 6.42 10.17 2.27
CA MET A 100 5.65 11.15 3.06
C MET A 100 4.25 11.36 2.49
N LEU A 101 4.14 11.62 1.19
CA LEU A 101 2.85 11.81 0.51
C LEU A 101 1.95 10.58 0.60
N VAL A 102 2.52 9.39 0.41
CA VAL A 102 1.75 8.14 0.44
C VAL A 102 1.35 7.78 1.87
N CYS A 103 2.19 8.04 2.88
CA CYS A 103 1.83 7.88 4.29
C CYS A 103 0.65 8.78 4.66
N ASP A 104 0.68 10.05 4.28
CA ASP A 104 -0.42 10.97 4.55
C ASP A 104 -1.72 10.50 3.88
N TYR A 105 -1.60 10.03 2.63
CA TYR A 105 -2.72 9.47 1.89
C TYR A 105 -3.30 8.21 2.57
N LEU A 106 -2.45 7.28 3.02
CA LEU A 106 -2.92 6.09 3.74
C LEU A 106 -3.53 6.46 5.10
N ASN A 107 -2.99 7.43 5.80
CA ASN A 107 -3.58 7.94 7.04
C ASN A 107 -4.98 8.53 6.80
N GLN A 108 -5.17 9.24 5.68
CA GLN A 108 -6.48 9.75 5.28
C GLN A 108 -7.44 8.60 4.92
N GLU A 109 -7.04 7.68 4.05
CA GLU A 109 -7.94 6.73 3.41
C GLU A 109 -8.09 5.42 4.18
N MET A 110 -7.03 4.93 4.82
CA MET A 110 -7.04 3.65 5.54
C MET A 110 -7.28 3.82 7.04
N CYS A 111 -7.10 5.03 7.58
CA CYS A 111 -7.30 5.33 8.99
C CYS A 111 -8.42 6.34 9.25
N ASP A 112 -9.19 6.73 8.24
CA ASP A 112 -10.25 7.76 8.34
C ASP A 112 -9.75 9.03 9.05
N ASN A 113 -8.56 9.53 8.66
CA ASN A 113 -7.85 10.67 9.27
C ASN A 113 -7.56 10.52 10.79
N ARG A 114 -7.61 9.31 11.31
CA ARG A 114 -7.30 8.98 12.72
C ARG A 114 -6.24 7.89 12.79
N PRO A 115 -4.98 8.19 12.36
CA PRO A 115 -3.91 7.19 12.39
C PRO A 115 -3.56 6.80 13.83
N PRO A 116 -3.02 5.59 14.02
CA PRO A 116 -2.47 5.20 15.31
C PRO A 116 -1.25 6.07 15.65
N ARG A 117 -0.86 6.04 16.92
CA ARG A 117 0.38 6.72 17.37
C ARG A 117 1.61 6.01 16.79
N GLY A 118 2.54 6.79 16.27
CA GLY A 118 3.76 6.30 15.61
C GLY A 118 3.67 6.45 14.09
N ALA A 119 4.68 5.93 13.39
CA ALA A 119 4.80 6.08 11.96
C ALA A 119 4.67 4.72 11.22
N PHE A 120 4.19 4.78 9.98
CA PHE A 120 4.27 3.67 9.04
C PHE A 120 5.48 3.86 8.13
N ASN A 121 6.22 2.78 7.92
CA ASN A 121 7.22 2.65 6.88
C ASN A 121 6.59 1.97 5.67
N LEU A 122 6.94 2.43 4.47
CA LEU A 122 6.38 1.93 3.23
C LEU A 122 7.44 1.22 2.38
N PHE A 123 7.02 0.21 1.65
CA PHE A 123 7.81 -0.44 0.61
C PHE A 123 7.02 -0.38 -0.72
N ALA A 124 7.55 0.34 -1.70
CA ALA A 124 6.95 0.48 -3.02
C ALA A 124 7.15 -0.79 -3.86
N THR A 125 6.06 -1.31 -4.43
CA THR A 125 6.04 -2.58 -5.16
C THR A 125 5.32 -2.48 -6.50
N GLU A 126 5.60 -3.44 -7.38
CA GLU A 126 5.08 -3.52 -8.75
C GLU A 126 3.62 -4.03 -8.79
N GLY A 127 2.79 -3.49 -7.92
CA GLY A 127 1.37 -3.83 -7.75
C GLY A 127 1.10 -4.76 -6.57
N GLY A 128 -0.18 -4.87 -6.17
CA GLY A 128 -0.59 -5.62 -4.99
C GLY A 128 -0.25 -7.11 -5.04
N THR A 129 -0.30 -7.75 -6.21
CA THR A 129 0.06 -9.18 -6.34
C THR A 129 1.55 -9.40 -6.08
N ALA A 130 2.43 -8.52 -6.62
CA ALA A 130 3.86 -8.59 -6.33
C ALA A 130 4.13 -8.36 -4.84
N ALA A 131 3.48 -7.36 -4.23
CA ALA A 131 3.55 -7.11 -2.80
C ALA A 131 3.23 -8.36 -1.98
N MET A 132 2.14 -9.06 -2.33
CA MET A 132 1.73 -10.28 -1.63
C MET A 132 2.75 -11.40 -1.79
N CYS A 133 3.32 -11.60 -2.98
CA CYS A 133 4.39 -12.56 -3.19
C CYS A 133 5.62 -12.24 -2.32
N TYR A 134 6.02 -10.98 -2.26
CA TYR A 134 7.16 -10.55 -1.42
C TYR A 134 6.89 -10.80 0.07
N ILE A 135 5.65 -10.56 0.53
CA ILE A 135 5.26 -10.85 1.91
C ILE A 135 5.37 -12.35 2.20
N PHE A 136 4.78 -13.22 1.37
CA PHE A 136 4.87 -14.67 1.58
C PHE A 136 6.31 -15.16 1.61
N ASP A 137 7.11 -14.72 0.66
CA ASP A 137 8.53 -15.09 0.59
C ASP A 137 9.29 -14.65 1.85
N SER A 138 9.16 -13.39 2.24
CA SER A 138 9.86 -12.87 3.42
C SER A 138 9.38 -13.46 4.74
N LEU A 139 8.09 -13.75 4.89
CA LEU A 139 7.58 -14.45 6.07
C LEU A 139 8.26 -15.81 6.23
N GLN A 140 8.47 -16.54 5.13
CA GLN A 140 9.14 -17.84 5.16
C GLN A 140 10.66 -17.71 5.35
N GLU A 141 11.32 -16.82 4.59
CA GLU A 141 12.75 -16.59 4.68
C GLU A 141 13.21 -16.11 6.05
N ASN A 142 12.35 -15.39 6.77
CA ASN A 142 12.60 -14.90 8.12
C ASN A 142 12.05 -15.81 9.23
N PHE A 143 11.67 -17.05 8.92
CA PHE A 143 11.16 -18.03 9.87
C PHE A 143 9.92 -17.60 10.67
N LEU A 144 9.13 -16.68 10.13
CA LEU A 144 7.85 -16.28 10.71
C LEU A 144 6.74 -17.26 10.33
N LEU A 145 6.84 -17.88 9.15
CA LEU A 145 6.05 -19.02 8.70
C LEU A 145 6.97 -20.08 8.13
N ASP A 146 6.83 -21.30 8.62
CA ASP A 146 7.49 -22.50 8.08
C ASP A 146 6.49 -23.32 7.24
N LYS A 147 6.99 -24.22 6.38
CA LYS A 147 6.13 -25.16 5.64
C LYS A 147 5.28 -25.97 6.60
N GLY A 148 3.98 -26.03 6.31
CA GLY A 148 3.00 -26.74 7.13
C GLY A 148 2.42 -25.93 8.29
N ASP A 149 2.87 -24.69 8.49
CA ASP A 149 2.24 -23.78 9.46
C ASP A 149 0.80 -23.45 9.09
N GLY A 150 -0.01 -23.21 10.12
CA GLY A 150 -1.41 -22.82 9.98
C GLY A 150 -1.54 -21.34 9.62
N ILE A 151 -2.34 -21.08 8.60
CA ILE A 151 -2.81 -19.73 8.27
C ILE A 151 -4.33 -19.74 8.10
N ALA A 152 -4.97 -18.60 8.31
CA ALA A 152 -6.36 -18.40 7.97
C ALA A 152 -6.49 -17.52 6.72
N LEU A 153 -7.47 -17.83 5.89
CA LEU A 153 -7.83 -17.06 4.71
C LEU A 153 -9.33 -16.75 4.76
N MET A 154 -9.68 -15.48 4.70
CA MET A 154 -11.07 -15.05 4.59
C MET A 154 -11.54 -15.20 3.15
N VAL A 155 -12.59 -16.02 2.95
CA VAL A 155 -13.13 -16.36 1.63
C VAL A 155 -14.61 -15.94 1.52
N PRO A 156 -15.08 -15.58 0.30
CA PRO A 156 -14.36 -15.64 -0.97
C PRO A 156 -13.24 -14.60 -1.09
N ALA A 157 -12.17 -14.97 -1.77
CA ALA A 157 -10.99 -14.17 -1.94
C ALA A 157 -10.55 -14.12 -3.42
N PHE A 158 -9.68 -13.18 -3.75
CA PHE A 158 -9.05 -13.10 -5.06
C PHE A 158 -8.24 -14.37 -5.34
N THR A 159 -8.49 -15.03 -6.47
CA THR A 159 -7.95 -16.37 -6.80
C THR A 159 -6.45 -16.56 -6.50
N PRO A 160 -5.54 -15.64 -6.85
CA PRO A 160 -4.12 -15.80 -6.50
C PRO A 160 -3.87 -15.96 -5.00
N TYR A 161 -4.68 -15.36 -4.13
CA TYR A 161 -4.52 -15.47 -2.68
C TYR A 161 -4.96 -16.83 -2.12
N ILE A 162 -5.79 -17.55 -2.89
CA ILE A 162 -6.17 -18.94 -2.58
C ILE A 162 -5.06 -19.90 -3.03
N GLU A 163 -4.43 -19.62 -4.16
CA GLU A 163 -3.45 -20.50 -4.79
C GLU A 163 -2.05 -20.38 -4.20
N ILE A 164 -1.59 -19.15 -3.94
CA ILE A 164 -0.21 -18.88 -3.45
C ILE A 164 0.13 -19.71 -2.20
N PRO A 165 -0.69 -19.75 -1.14
CA PRO A 165 -0.37 -20.51 0.07
C PRO A 165 -0.19 -22.02 -0.16
N GLN A 166 -0.78 -22.55 -1.22
CA GLN A 166 -0.77 -23.99 -1.56
C GLN A 166 0.44 -24.37 -2.42
N LEU A 167 1.18 -23.40 -2.96
CA LEU A 167 2.37 -23.69 -3.76
C LEU A 167 3.37 -24.56 -2.97
N ASP A 168 4.06 -25.47 -3.65
CA ASP A 168 5.03 -26.39 -3.06
C ASP A 168 6.12 -25.74 -2.20
N ARG A 169 6.46 -24.48 -2.51
CA ARG A 169 7.42 -23.70 -1.74
C ARG A 169 6.90 -23.29 -0.36
N TYR A 170 5.57 -23.12 -0.20
CA TYR A 170 4.94 -22.67 1.05
C TYR A 170 4.25 -23.83 1.78
N ARG A 171 3.34 -24.53 1.13
CA ARG A 171 2.58 -25.67 1.70
C ARG A 171 1.95 -25.36 3.05
N PHE A 172 1.35 -24.18 3.19
CA PHE A 172 0.67 -23.81 4.43
C PHE A 172 -0.61 -24.62 4.62
N LYS A 173 -0.97 -24.86 5.89
CA LYS A 173 -2.26 -25.43 6.25
C LYS A 173 -3.30 -24.30 6.29
N VAL A 174 -4.09 -24.19 5.24
CA VAL A 174 -5.08 -23.12 5.10
C VAL A 174 -6.36 -23.49 5.85
N THR A 175 -6.77 -22.60 6.75
CA THR A 175 -8.09 -22.59 7.40
C THR A 175 -8.93 -21.54 6.69
N GLU A 176 -9.90 -21.95 5.90
CA GLU A 176 -10.83 -21.02 5.25
C GLU A 176 -11.89 -20.54 6.26
N LEU A 177 -12.08 -19.22 6.32
CA LEU A 177 -13.17 -18.58 7.05
C LEU A 177 -14.19 -18.11 6.01
N HIS A 178 -15.41 -18.63 6.08
CA HIS A 178 -16.39 -18.43 5.02
C HIS A 178 -17.37 -17.30 5.33
N ALA A 179 -17.54 -16.38 4.37
CA ALA A 179 -18.55 -15.33 4.42
C ALA A 179 -19.93 -15.91 4.07
N ASN A 180 -20.51 -16.68 4.98
CA ASN A 180 -21.75 -17.44 4.79
C ASN A 180 -22.89 -17.06 5.74
N ARG A 181 -22.77 -15.94 6.43
CA ARG A 181 -23.80 -15.48 7.37
C ARG A 181 -25.13 -15.22 6.64
N MET A 182 -26.22 -15.61 7.26
CA MET A 182 -27.56 -15.38 6.74
C MET A 182 -28.27 -14.29 7.55
N SER A 183 -29.07 -13.46 6.87
CA SER A 183 -29.99 -12.54 7.54
C SER A 183 -31.17 -13.30 8.16
N LYS A 184 -31.96 -12.61 8.99
CA LYS A 184 -33.19 -13.18 9.56
C LYS A 184 -34.23 -13.59 8.50
N ASP A 185 -34.18 -12.91 7.33
CA ASP A 185 -35.07 -13.16 6.21
C ASP A 185 -34.51 -14.20 5.23
N GLY A 186 -33.45 -14.93 5.62
CA GLY A 186 -32.84 -15.97 4.79
C GLY A 186 -31.99 -15.48 3.63
N LEU A 187 -31.60 -14.19 3.62
CA LEU A 187 -30.72 -13.63 2.60
C LEU A 187 -29.25 -13.87 2.95
N HIS A 188 -28.45 -14.23 1.97
CA HIS A 188 -27.01 -14.39 2.14
C HIS A 188 -26.34 -13.03 2.37
N LEU A 189 -25.64 -12.92 3.49
CA LEU A 189 -24.79 -11.78 3.82
C LEU A 189 -23.34 -12.18 3.59
N TRP A 190 -22.59 -11.37 2.90
CA TRP A 190 -21.14 -11.59 2.71
C TRP A 190 -20.37 -11.21 3.98
N GLN A 191 -20.81 -11.76 5.13
CA GLN A 191 -20.22 -11.58 6.46
C GLN A 191 -19.97 -12.94 7.11
N TYR A 192 -19.16 -12.94 8.14
CA TYR A 192 -18.63 -14.13 8.81
C TYR A 192 -19.42 -14.44 10.09
N SER A 193 -19.55 -15.72 10.40
CA SER A 193 -20.11 -16.14 11.69
C SER A 193 -19.10 -15.94 12.82
N ASP A 194 -19.61 -15.84 14.04
CA ASP A 194 -18.76 -15.73 15.23
C ASP A 194 -17.89 -16.97 15.41
N GLU A 195 -18.45 -18.14 15.09
CA GLU A 195 -17.76 -19.43 15.18
C GLU A 195 -16.58 -19.51 14.21
N ASP A 196 -16.75 -19.00 12.97
CA ASP A 196 -15.64 -18.95 12.00
C ASP A 196 -14.54 -18.03 12.48
N ILE A 197 -14.89 -16.82 12.94
CA ILE A 197 -13.90 -15.87 13.44
C ILE A 197 -13.19 -16.38 14.70
N ASP A 198 -13.89 -17.08 15.60
CA ASP A 198 -13.30 -17.63 16.82
C ASP A 198 -12.23 -18.71 16.56
N ARG A 199 -12.19 -19.29 15.38
CA ARG A 199 -11.09 -20.19 14.98
C ARG A 199 -9.71 -19.50 15.03
N LEU A 200 -9.68 -18.17 14.89
CA LEU A 200 -8.44 -17.36 15.01
C LEU A 200 -7.86 -17.36 16.44
N LYS A 201 -8.61 -17.75 17.46
CA LYS A 201 -8.11 -17.94 18.83
C LYS A 201 -7.06 -19.04 18.93
N ASN A 202 -7.07 -19.98 17.98
CA ASN A 202 -6.10 -21.06 17.95
C ASN A 202 -4.70 -20.54 17.60
N PRO A 203 -3.71 -20.61 18.50
CA PRO A 203 -2.35 -20.13 18.25
C PRO A 203 -1.60 -20.91 17.17
N ALA A 204 -2.11 -22.07 16.73
CA ALA A 204 -1.56 -22.77 15.57
C ALA A 204 -1.84 -22.03 14.26
N ILE A 205 -2.82 -21.10 14.24
CA ILE A 205 -3.02 -20.16 13.13
C ILE A 205 -2.13 -18.95 13.38
N LYS A 206 -1.04 -18.86 12.63
CA LYS A 206 0.00 -17.83 12.80
C LYS A 206 -0.29 -16.55 12.01
N ALA A 207 -1.06 -16.64 10.94
CA ALA A 207 -1.38 -15.49 10.10
C ALA A 207 -2.82 -15.53 9.58
N LEU A 208 -3.43 -14.36 9.45
CA LEU A 208 -4.71 -14.14 8.78
C LEU A 208 -4.47 -13.33 7.50
N PHE A 209 -4.94 -13.86 6.36
CA PHE A 209 -4.98 -13.15 5.10
C PHE A 209 -6.40 -12.70 4.79
N VAL A 210 -6.57 -11.41 4.49
CA VAL A 210 -7.88 -10.80 4.26
C VAL A 210 -7.81 -9.76 3.15
N THR A 211 -8.84 -9.70 2.31
CA THR A 211 -9.07 -8.59 1.37
C THR A 211 -10.27 -7.79 1.89
N ASN A 212 -10.06 -6.53 2.22
CA ASN A 212 -11.10 -5.68 2.80
C ASN A 212 -11.13 -4.28 2.16
N PRO A 213 -12.18 -3.91 1.45
CA PRO A 213 -13.37 -4.68 1.06
C PRO A 213 -13.06 -5.93 0.24
N SER A 214 -13.88 -6.96 0.39
CA SER A 214 -13.67 -8.27 -0.22
C SER A 214 -13.78 -8.25 -1.75
N ASN A 215 -13.09 -9.18 -2.40
CA ASN A 215 -13.15 -9.42 -3.84
C ASN A 215 -13.39 -10.93 -4.08
N PRO A 216 -14.46 -11.35 -4.77
CA PRO A 216 -15.35 -10.58 -5.64
C PRO A 216 -16.56 -9.91 -4.99
N PRO A 217 -17.03 -10.24 -3.75
CA PRO A 217 -18.35 -9.77 -3.28
C PRO A 217 -18.46 -8.25 -3.07
N SER A 218 -17.34 -7.55 -2.92
CA SER A 218 -17.28 -6.10 -2.68
C SER A 218 -17.91 -5.65 -1.36
N TYR A 219 -17.77 -6.42 -0.29
CA TYR A 219 -18.25 -6.09 1.06
C TYR A 219 -17.09 -5.72 1.98
N THR A 220 -17.29 -4.69 2.80
CA THR A 220 -16.43 -4.42 3.95
C THR A 220 -16.78 -5.36 5.10
N LEU A 221 -15.78 -5.69 5.91
CA LEU A 221 -16.02 -6.34 7.19
C LEU A 221 -16.95 -5.48 8.04
N SER A 222 -17.92 -6.11 8.69
CA SER A 222 -18.78 -5.40 9.63
C SER A 222 -17.97 -4.89 10.82
N PRO A 223 -18.39 -3.78 11.46
CA PRO A 223 -17.72 -3.29 12.68
C PRO A 223 -17.61 -4.35 13.78
N GLU A 224 -18.62 -5.22 13.89
CA GLU A 224 -18.65 -6.32 14.88
C GLU A 224 -17.56 -7.36 14.56
N THR A 225 -17.45 -7.79 13.30
CA THR A 225 -16.42 -8.74 12.87
C THR A 225 -15.02 -8.15 13.06
N MET A 226 -14.83 -6.87 12.68
CA MET A 226 -13.57 -6.17 12.89
C MET A 226 -13.22 -6.13 14.40
N ALA A 227 -14.14 -5.69 15.24
CA ALA A 227 -13.92 -5.61 16.69
C ALA A 227 -13.62 -6.99 17.31
N ARG A 228 -14.29 -8.06 16.83
CA ARG A 228 -14.03 -9.42 17.30
C ARG A 228 -12.62 -9.88 16.97
N ILE A 229 -12.15 -9.66 15.74
CA ILE A 229 -10.76 -9.99 15.34
C ILE A 229 -9.76 -9.18 16.17
N VAL A 230 -10.01 -7.89 16.35
CA VAL A 230 -9.17 -7.01 17.19
C VAL A 230 -9.06 -7.54 18.62
N ASN A 231 -10.19 -7.99 19.21
CA ASN A 231 -10.21 -8.55 20.57
C ASN A 231 -9.46 -9.88 20.62
N ILE A 232 -9.63 -10.76 19.64
CA ILE A 232 -8.87 -12.02 19.55
C ILE A 232 -7.37 -11.76 19.54
N VAL A 233 -6.91 -10.78 18.75
CA VAL A 233 -5.49 -10.41 18.71
C VAL A 233 -5.01 -9.87 20.06
N LYS A 234 -5.82 -9.12 20.77
CA LYS A 234 -5.44 -8.55 22.07
C LYS A 234 -5.41 -9.56 23.21
N GLU A 235 -6.37 -10.49 23.24
CA GLU A 235 -6.64 -11.34 24.41
C GLU A 235 -6.26 -12.81 24.19
N ASP A 236 -6.54 -13.37 23.01
CA ASP A 236 -6.43 -14.81 22.76
C ASP A 236 -5.19 -15.20 21.96
N ASN A 237 -4.87 -14.46 20.89
CA ASN A 237 -3.78 -14.78 19.96
C ASN A 237 -2.94 -13.53 19.61
N PRO A 238 -2.14 -13.01 20.57
CA PRO A 238 -1.39 -11.75 20.40
C PRO A 238 -0.27 -11.83 19.35
N ASN A 239 0.09 -13.02 18.92
CA ASN A 239 1.10 -13.24 17.87
C ASN A 239 0.49 -13.50 16.50
N LEU A 240 -0.83 -13.34 16.33
CA LEU A 240 -1.47 -13.44 15.04
C LEU A 240 -1.01 -12.30 14.13
N MET A 241 -0.37 -12.64 13.03
CA MET A 241 0.02 -11.70 11.97
C MET A 241 -1.18 -11.45 11.06
N ILE A 242 -1.48 -10.18 10.79
CA ILE A 242 -2.58 -9.80 9.87
C ILE A 242 -1.96 -9.29 8.58
N ILE A 243 -2.34 -9.87 7.45
CA ILE A 243 -1.96 -9.42 6.12
C ILE A 243 -3.24 -9.00 5.40
N THR A 244 -3.42 -7.70 5.21
CA THR A 244 -4.63 -7.14 4.60
C THR A 244 -4.33 -6.54 3.23
N ASP A 245 -5.19 -6.83 2.25
CA ASP A 245 -5.23 -6.15 0.96
C ASP A 245 -6.41 -5.17 0.96
N ASP A 246 -6.09 -3.90 1.11
CA ASP A 246 -7.06 -2.82 1.24
C ASP A 246 -7.24 -2.00 -0.06
N VAL A 247 -6.93 -2.60 -1.20
CA VAL A 247 -7.00 -1.93 -2.53
C VAL A 247 -8.35 -1.27 -2.82
N TYR A 248 -9.43 -1.76 -2.22
CA TYR A 248 -10.78 -1.23 -2.39
C TYR A 248 -11.23 -0.31 -1.25
N GLY A 249 -10.46 -0.15 -0.19
CA GLY A 249 -10.80 0.67 0.99
C GLY A 249 -11.15 2.12 0.64
N THR A 250 -10.44 2.71 -0.32
CA THR A 250 -10.66 4.09 -0.75
C THR A 250 -12.06 4.33 -1.35
N PHE A 251 -12.75 3.30 -1.85
CA PHE A 251 -14.11 3.43 -2.35
C PHE A 251 -15.16 3.52 -1.24
N SER A 252 -14.82 3.05 -0.04
CA SER A 252 -15.72 3.07 1.11
C SER A 252 -15.61 4.40 1.86
N PRO A 253 -16.72 5.01 2.28
CA PRO A 253 -16.66 6.15 3.18
C PRO A 253 -16.21 5.69 4.57
N HIS A 254 -15.45 6.54 5.27
CA HIS A 254 -15.00 6.28 6.65
C HIS A 254 -14.34 4.92 6.86
N PHE A 255 -13.62 4.44 5.83
CA PHE A 255 -12.95 3.15 5.88
C PHE A 255 -11.84 3.14 6.95
N ARG A 256 -11.82 2.08 7.73
CA ARG A 256 -10.75 1.82 8.70
C ARG A 256 -10.19 0.42 8.49
N SER A 257 -8.93 0.38 8.17
CA SER A 257 -8.15 -0.83 7.97
C SER A 257 -7.71 -1.46 9.29
N PHE A 258 -7.29 -2.72 9.25
CA PHE A 258 -6.53 -3.33 10.34
C PHE A 258 -5.24 -2.56 10.67
N MET A 259 -4.63 -1.87 9.72
CA MET A 259 -3.47 -1.01 10.01
C MET A 259 -3.82 0.15 10.97
N ALA A 260 -5.07 0.55 11.04
CA ALA A 260 -5.54 1.56 11.98
C ALA A 260 -5.93 0.97 13.33
N GLU A 261 -6.54 -0.23 13.33
CA GLU A 261 -7.11 -0.85 14.54
C GLU A 261 -6.11 -1.69 15.34
N ILE A 262 -5.25 -2.43 14.65
CA ILE A 262 -4.19 -3.28 15.24
C ILE A 262 -2.86 -3.10 14.48
N PRO A 263 -2.30 -1.86 14.47
CA PRO A 263 -1.18 -1.48 13.62
C PRO A 263 0.05 -2.36 13.82
N TYR A 264 0.28 -2.83 15.03
CA TYR A 264 1.49 -3.58 15.37
C TYR A 264 1.49 -5.01 14.81
N ASN A 265 0.32 -5.57 14.54
CA ASN A 265 0.17 -6.92 14.01
C ASN A 265 -0.03 -6.95 12.49
N THR A 266 -0.14 -5.78 11.84
CA THR A 266 -0.67 -5.67 10.47
C THR A 266 0.40 -5.30 9.46
N LEU A 267 0.47 -6.08 8.36
CA LEU A 267 1.00 -5.69 7.06
C LEU A 267 -0.17 -5.28 6.18
N CYS A 268 -0.20 -4.04 5.74
CA CYS A 268 -1.22 -3.53 4.83
C CYS A 268 -0.66 -3.42 3.42
N VAL A 269 -1.34 -4.03 2.46
CA VAL A 269 -1.09 -3.85 1.03
C VAL A 269 -2.11 -2.88 0.47
N TYR A 270 -1.65 -1.79 -0.13
CA TYR A 270 -2.51 -0.86 -0.85
C TYR A 270 -2.03 -0.70 -2.29
N SER A 271 -2.96 -0.71 -3.25
CA SER A 271 -2.65 -0.53 -4.67
C SER A 271 -3.43 0.63 -5.27
N PHE A 272 -2.73 1.49 -6.00
CA PHE A 272 -3.30 2.61 -6.75
C PHE A 272 -4.04 2.17 -8.02
N SER A 273 -4.01 0.89 -8.34
CA SER A 273 -4.53 0.34 -9.61
C SER A 273 -6.01 0.61 -9.86
N LYS A 274 -6.84 0.52 -8.80
CA LYS A 274 -8.31 0.50 -8.94
C LYS A 274 -8.91 1.88 -8.85
N TYR A 275 -8.69 2.57 -7.74
CA TYR A 275 -9.31 3.86 -7.47
C TYR A 275 -8.96 4.93 -8.51
N PHE A 276 -7.71 4.99 -8.93
CA PHE A 276 -7.24 5.96 -9.93
C PHE A 276 -7.32 5.45 -11.38
N GLY A 277 -7.86 4.25 -11.61
CA GLY A 277 -7.88 3.63 -12.93
C GLY A 277 -6.46 3.48 -13.51
N ALA A 278 -5.50 3.08 -12.69
CA ALA A 278 -4.07 3.11 -12.98
C ALA A 278 -3.43 1.70 -13.00
N THR A 279 -4.19 0.70 -13.42
CA THR A 279 -3.77 -0.73 -13.41
C THR A 279 -2.46 -0.96 -14.14
N GLY A 280 -2.26 -0.30 -15.27
CA GLY A 280 -1.05 -0.44 -16.09
C GLY A 280 0.22 0.16 -15.48
N TRP A 281 0.09 1.08 -14.53
CA TRP A 281 1.24 1.67 -13.84
C TRP A 281 1.91 0.74 -12.83
N ARG A 282 1.24 -0.29 -12.39
CA ARG A 282 1.76 -1.27 -11.42
C ARG A 282 2.22 -0.64 -10.10
N ASN A 283 1.47 0.30 -9.54
CA ASN A 283 1.83 1.04 -8.34
C ASN A 283 1.11 0.47 -7.12
N ALA A 284 1.87 -0.02 -6.15
CA ALA A 284 1.38 -0.44 -4.85
C ALA A 284 2.42 -0.20 -3.76
N VAL A 285 2.00 -0.30 -2.51
CA VAL A 285 2.87 -0.23 -1.34
C VAL A 285 2.49 -1.30 -0.32
N ILE A 286 3.49 -1.76 0.43
CA ILE A 286 3.32 -2.46 1.70
C ILE A 286 3.56 -1.44 2.79
N ALA A 287 2.63 -1.30 3.74
CA ALA A 287 2.77 -0.44 4.91
C ALA A 287 2.93 -1.29 6.16
N LEU A 288 3.93 -0.95 6.98
CA LEU A 288 4.24 -1.62 8.23
C LEU A 288 4.55 -0.59 9.31
N HIS A 289 3.92 -0.74 10.48
CA HIS A 289 4.16 0.17 11.59
C HIS A 289 5.60 0.05 12.12
N GLU A 290 6.21 1.16 12.54
CA GLU A 290 7.59 1.18 13.07
C GLU A 290 7.79 0.29 14.30
N PHE A 291 6.75 0.11 15.13
CA PHE A 291 6.70 -0.81 16.27
C PHE A 291 5.82 -2.01 15.93
N ASN A 292 6.37 -2.99 15.24
CA ASN A 292 5.59 -4.10 14.71
C ASN A 292 5.91 -5.44 15.37
N LEU A 293 4.98 -6.38 15.24
CA LEU A 293 5.09 -7.74 15.76
C LEU A 293 6.19 -8.55 15.03
N PHE A 294 6.35 -8.32 13.73
CA PHE A 294 7.26 -9.10 12.88
C PHE A 294 8.71 -8.95 13.36
N ASP A 295 9.15 -7.71 13.62
CA ASP A 295 10.46 -7.44 14.22
C ASP A 295 10.62 -8.12 15.59
N LYS A 296 9.55 -8.09 16.42
CA LYS A 296 9.57 -8.72 17.75
C LYS A 296 9.69 -10.24 17.67
N LEU A 297 9.00 -10.87 16.72
CA LEU A 297 9.05 -12.32 16.51
C LEU A 297 10.43 -12.74 16.00
N ILE A 298 11.02 -12.01 15.05
CA ILE A 298 12.37 -12.26 14.55
C ILE A 298 13.40 -12.15 15.68
N ALA A 299 13.30 -11.14 16.53
CA ALA A 299 14.21 -10.97 17.67
C ALA A 299 14.14 -12.12 18.69
N LYS A 300 13.00 -12.82 18.77
CA LYS A 300 12.77 -13.96 19.66
C LYS A 300 13.14 -15.32 19.05
N LEU A 301 13.56 -15.38 17.80
CA LEU A 301 13.96 -16.62 17.16
C LEU A 301 15.13 -17.30 17.91
N PRO A 302 15.22 -18.63 17.87
CA PRO A 302 16.38 -19.37 18.38
C PRO A 302 17.69 -18.85 17.79
N LYS A 303 18.78 -18.99 18.53
CA LYS A 303 20.10 -18.48 18.15
C LYS A 303 20.52 -18.96 16.75
N GLU A 304 20.31 -20.23 16.45
CA GLU A 304 20.66 -20.87 15.17
C GLU A 304 19.93 -20.20 13.99
N LYS A 305 18.63 -19.91 14.13
CA LYS A 305 17.85 -19.22 13.12
C LYS A 305 18.32 -17.78 12.96
N ARG A 306 18.61 -17.07 14.06
CA ARG A 306 19.16 -15.70 14.00
C ARG A 306 20.54 -15.65 13.31
N GLU A 307 21.40 -16.64 13.52
CA GLU A 307 22.69 -16.74 12.82
C GLU A 307 22.53 -17.00 11.32
N ILE A 308 21.52 -17.76 10.91
CA ILE A 308 21.18 -17.92 9.48
C ILE A 308 20.77 -16.58 8.88
N LEU A 309 19.88 -15.83 9.56
CA LEU A 309 19.45 -14.50 9.11
C LEU A 309 20.60 -13.49 9.10
N HIS A 310 21.50 -13.55 10.09
CA HIS A 310 22.68 -12.71 10.11
C HIS A 310 23.54 -12.93 8.86
N ARG A 311 23.82 -14.19 8.51
CA ARG A 311 24.56 -14.52 7.28
C ARG A 311 23.81 -14.11 6.01
N ARG A 312 22.47 -14.29 5.97
CA ARG A 312 21.65 -13.94 4.82
C ARG A 312 21.76 -12.45 4.47
N TYR A 313 21.73 -11.57 5.47
CA TYR A 313 21.71 -10.12 5.27
C TYR A 313 23.06 -9.43 5.49
N SER A 314 24.12 -10.15 5.75
CA SER A 314 25.47 -9.59 6.02
C SER A 314 26.10 -8.86 4.84
N THR A 315 25.61 -9.07 3.62
CA THR A 315 26.06 -8.34 2.43
C THR A 315 25.43 -6.95 2.30
N LEU A 316 24.37 -6.68 3.07
CA LEU A 316 23.61 -5.42 3.00
C LEU A 316 24.02 -4.44 4.09
N THR A 317 24.41 -4.95 5.24
CA THR A 317 24.72 -4.14 6.42
C THR A 317 25.71 -4.86 7.34
N LEU A 318 26.48 -4.06 8.09
CA LEU A 318 27.38 -4.58 9.12
C LEU A 318 26.64 -5.02 10.40
N GLU A 319 25.38 -4.63 10.55
CA GLU A 319 24.53 -4.93 11.70
C GLU A 319 23.21 -5.59 11.26
N PRO A 320 23.25 -6.80 10.67
CA PRO A 320 22.06 -7.48 10.14
C PRO A 320 20.95 -7.73 11.16
N GLU A 321 21.30 -7.82 12.45
CA GLU A 321 20.36 -7.99 13.55
C GLU A 321 19.48 -6.78 13.79
N LYS A 322 19.92 -5.57 13.37
CA LYS A 322 19.17 -4.33 13.47
C LYS A 322 18.23 -4.09 12.26
N LEU A 323 18.39 -4.87 11.21
CA LEU A 323 17.61 -4.69 9.99
C LEU A 323 16.13 -4.98 10.27
N LYS A 324 15.28 -3.99 9.97
CA LYS A 324 13.83 -4.09 10.16
C LYS A 324 13.20 -5.05 9.17
N PHE A 325 12.08 -5.66 9.52
CA PHE A 325 11.40 -6.63 8.66
C PHE A 325 11.03 -6.04 7.29
N ILE A 326 10.61 -4.77 7.25
CA ILE A 326 10.31 -4.11 5.97
C ILE A 326 11.53 -4.02 5.05
N ASP A 327 12.71 -3.74 5.59
CA ASP A 327 13.95 -3.68 4.82
C ASP A 327 14.43 -5.09 4.41
N ARG A 328 14.13 -6.11 5.23
CA ARG A 328 14.33 -7.52 4.86
C ARG A 328 13.47 -7.91 3.67
N MET A 329 12.19 -7.48 3.64
CA MET A 329 11.31 -7.71 2.48
C MET A 329 11.88 -7.08 1.21
N VAL A 330 12.43 -5.86 1.30
CA VAL A 330 13.10 -5.21 0.17
C VAL A 330 14.27 -6.07 -0.33
N ALA A 331 15.13 -6.52 0.58
CA ALA A 331 16.27 -7.38 0.26
C ALA A 331 15.82 -8.71 -0.37
N ASP A 332 14.85 -9.37 0.24
CA ASP A 332 14.32 -10.66 -0.22
C ASP A 332 13.67 -10.55 -1.60
N SER A 333 12.94 -9.47 -1.87
CA SER A 333 12.31 -9.21 -3.17
C SER A 333 13.32 -9.14 -4.34
N ARG A 334 14.59 -8.87 -4.03
CA ARG A 334 15.67 -8.73 -5.02
C ARG A 334 16.54 -9.97 -5.17
N GLN A 335 16.34 -10.96 -4.30
CA GLN A 335 17.07 -12.23 -4.36
C GLN A 335 16.37 -13.26 -5.25
N VAL A 336 15.79 -12.83 -6.35
CA VAL A 336 15.12 -13.74 -7.27
C VAL A 336 16.15 -14.38 -8.18
N ALA A 337 16.70 -15.49 -7.71
CA ALA A 337 17.51 -16.47 -8.44
C ALA A 337 18.48 -15.86 -9.49
N LEU A 338 18.05 -15.80 -10.72
CA LEU A 338 18.83 -15.30 -11.85
C LEU A 338 18.48 -13.86 -12.27
N ASN A 339 17.46 -13.26 -11.69
CA ASN A 339 16.98 -11.95 -12.04
C ASN A 339 17.07 -11.01 -10.83
N HIS A 340 17.95 -10.04 -10.92
CA HIS A 340 18.02 -8.93 -9.99
C HIS A 340 17.06 -7.85 -10.46
N THR A 341 16.10 -7.46 -9.63
CA THR A 341 15.25 -6.29 -9.86
C THR A 341 15.64 -5.18 -8.89
N ALA A 342 15.60 -3.94 -9.38
CA ALA A 342 15.91 -2.78 -8.56
C ALA A 342 14.69 -2.21 -7.80
N GLY A 343 13.58 -2.92 -7.80
CA GLY A 343 12.31 -2.48 -7.24
C GLY A 343 11.50 -1.59 -8.19
N LEU A 344 10.44 -0.97 -7.66
CA LEU A 344 9.58 -0.08 -8.45
C LEU A 344 10.38 1.12 -8.99
N SER A 345 10.27 1.38 -10.28
CA SER A 345 11.03 2.46 -10.94
C SER A 345 10.70 3.84 -10.37
N LEU A 346 11.67 4.76 -10.45
CA LEU A 346 11.50 6.14 -9.99
C LEU A 346 10.29 6.84 -10.64
N PRO A 347 10.09 6.77 -11.98
CA PRO A 347 8.91 7.39 -12.59
C PRO A 347 7.59 6.86 -12.06
N GLN A 348 7.52 5.55 -11.80
CA GLN A 348 6.31 4.94 -11.22
C GLN A 348 6.08 5.42 -9.78
N GLN A 349 7.14 5.53 -8.98
CA GLN A 349 7.05 6.08 -7.61
C GLN A 349 6.63 7.55 -7.62
N MET A 350 7.18 8.36 -8.53
CA MET A 350 6.78 9.76 -8.68
C MET A 350 5.29 9.89 -9.07
N GLN A 351 4.83 9.08 -10.02
CA GLN A 351 3.41 9.05 -10.40
C GLN A 351 2.52 8.63 -9.22
N MET A 352 2.96 7.69 -8.40
CA MET A 352 2.27 7.26 -7.18
C MET A 352 2.12 8.41 -6.18
N GLY A 353 3.19 9.18 -5.95
CA GLY A 353 3.17 10.38 -5.12
C GLY A 353 2.17 11.42 -5.62
N LEU A 354 2.08 11.63 -6.93
CA LEU A 354 1.11 12.55 -7.53
C LEU A 354 -0.34 12.07 -7.42
N PHE A 355 -0.59 10.76 -7.47
CA PHE A 355 -1.93 10.23 -7.16
C PHE A 355 -2.31 10.48 -5.69
N ALA A 356 -1.39 10.24 -4.77
CA ALA A 356 -1.59 10.51 -3.34
C ALA A 356 -1.85 12.01 -3.11
N ALA A 357 -1.01 12.89 -3.64
CA ALA A 357 -1.17 14.33 -3.53
C ALA A 357 -2.51 14.82 -4.08
N PHE A 358 -2.95 14.30 -5.22
CA PHE A 358 -4.24 14.66 -5.82
C PHE A 358 -5.40 14.37 -4.86
N ALA A 359 -5.40 13.21 -4.22
CA ALA A 359 -6.44 12.86 -3.26
C ALA A 359 -6.35 13.69 -1.97
N LEU A 360 -5.15 13.94 -1.46
CA LEU A 360 -4.90 14.77 -0.27
C LEU A 360 -5.36 16.22 -0.45
N LEU A 361 -5.22 16.76 -1.66
CA LEU A 361 -5.56 18.13 -2.01
C LEU A 361 -7.04 18.31 -2.39
N ASP A 362 -7.77 17.23 -2.67
CA ASP A 362 -9.22 17.24 -2.90
C ASP A 362 -9.99 17.29 -1.56
N LYS A 363 -9.87 18.41 -0.85
CA LYS A 363 -10.46 18.60 0.50
C LYS A 363 -11.98 18.41 0.55
N GLU A 364 -12.66 18.61 -0.56
CA GLU A 364 -14.12 18.43 -0.68
C GLU A 364 -14.50 17.00 -1.11
N ASN A 365 -13.52 16.10 -1.30
CA ASN A 365 -13.71 14.74 -1.78
C ASN A 365 -14.52 14.64 -3.10
N LYS A 366 -14.41 15.65 -3.97
CA LYS A 366 -15.16 15.70 -5.23
C LYS A 366 -14.91 14.51 -6.13
N TYR A 367 -13.65 14.08 -6.23
CA TYR A 367 -13.29 12.91 -7.02
C TYR A 367 -13.90 11.63 -6.42
N LYS A 368 -13.79 11.45 -5.11
CA LYS A 368 -14.36 10.29 -4.39
C LYS A 368 -15.89 10.22 -4.56
N GLN A 369 -16.57 11.33 -4.34
CA GLN A 369 -18.03 11.43 -4.52
C GLN A 369 -18.43 11.08 -5.97
N LYS A 370 -17.69 11.61 -6.95
CA LYS A 370 -17.97 11.33 -8.37
C LYS A 370 -17.73 9.86 -8.74
N MET A 371 -16.69 9.25 -8.22
CA MET A 371 -16.43 7.83 -8.42
C MET A 371 -17.54 6.97 -7.81
N GLN A 372 -17.96 7.27 -6.59
CA GLN A 372 -19.07 6.57 -5.92
C GLN A 372 -20.40 6.73 -6.68
N GLU A 373 -20.70 7.94 -7.17
CA GLU A 373 -21.87 8.20 -8.01
C GLU A 373 -21.88 7.34 -9.27
N ILE A 374 -20.74 7.28 -9.97
CA ILE A 374 -20.60 6.47 -11.19
C ILE A 374 -20.81 4.98 -10.90
N ILE A 375 -20.23 4.48 -9.81
CA ILE A 375 -20.38 3.08 -9.41
C ILE A 375 -21.84 2.77 -9.09
N ARG A 376 -22.50 3.59 -8.27
CA ARG A 376 -23.93 3.44 -7.93
C ARG A 376 -24.79 3.41 -9.19
N ARG A 377 -24.64 4.40 -10.09
CA ARG A 377 -25.38 4.46 -11.33
C ARG A 377 -25.21 3.21 -12.21
N ARG A 378 -23.98 2.71 -12.32
CA ARG A 378 -23.70 1.48 -13.08
C ARG A 378 -24.31 0.25 -12.43
N LEU A 379 -24.28 0.16 -11.13
CA LEU A 379 -24.86 -0.93 -10.38
C LEU A 379 -26.39 -0.95 -10.51
N HIS A 380 -27.07 0.20 -10.40
CA HIS A 380 -28.50 0.33 -10.65
C HIS A 380 -28.87 -0.11 -12.07
N ALA A 381 -28.15 0.39 -13.09
CA ALA A 381 -28.38 -0.01 -14.47
C ALA A 381 -28.20 -1.52 -14.69
N LEU A 382 -27.24 -2.17 -14.00
CA LEU A 382 -27.06 -3.62 -14.05
C LEU A 382 -28.27 -4.33 -13.47
N TRP A 383 -28.78 -3.94 -12.32
CA TRP A 383 -29.95 -4.55 -11.68
C TRP A 383 -31.22 -4.38 -12.51
N GLU A 384 -31.49 -3.17 -12.97
CA GLU A 384 -32.66 -2.87 -13.82
C GLU A 384 -32.68 -3.72 -15.10
N ASN A 385 -31.51 -3.91 -15.74
CA ASN A 385 -31.41 -4.66 -16.97
C ASN A 385 -31.37 -6.20 -16.79
N THR A 386 -31.05 -6.67 -15.58
CA THR A 386 -30.99 -8.13 -15.31
C THR A 386 -32.21 -8.65 -14.58
N GLY A 387 -33.15 -7.78 -14.19
CA GLY A 387 -34.35 -8.16 -13.43
C GLY A 387 -34.10 -8.51 -11.97
N PHE A 388 -32.90 -8.28 -11.45
CA PHE A 388 -32.61 -8.45 -10.02
C PHE A 388 -33.07 -7.23 -9.24
N THR A 389 -33.74 -7.47 -8.12
CA THR A 389 -34.09 -6.40 -7.19
C THR A 389 -32.97 -6.24 -6.16
N PRO A 390 -32.40 -5.04 -6.00
CA PRO A 390 -31.44 -4.80 -4.93
C PRO A 390 -32.12 -4.97 -3.58
N VAL A 391 -31.53 -5.82 -2.73
CA VAL A 391 -32.02 -5.98 -1.35
C VAL A 391 -31.36 -4.94 -0.45
N SER A 392 -32.07 -4.54 0.58
CA SER A 392 -31.67 -3.45 1.49
C SER A 392 -30.33 -3.68 2.23
N TYR A 393 -29.72 -4.84 2.10
CA TYR A 393 -28.43 -5.23 2.69
C TYR A 393 -27.28 -5.24 1.66
N THR A 394 -27.56 -4.91 0.39
CA THR A 394 -26.50 -4.79 -0.58
C THR A 394 -25.69 -3.53 -0.31
N HIS A 395 -24.47 -3.56 -0.75
CA HIS A 395 -23.38 -2.59 -0.66
C HIS A 395 -23.71 -1.10 -0.60
N LEU A 396 -24.90 -0.70 -1.06
CA LEU A 396 -25.34 0.69 -1.09
C LEU A 396 -25.64 1.32 0.27
N ARG A 397 -25.99 0.52 1.31
CA ARG A 397 -26.27 1.08 2.64
C ARG A 397 -25.03 1.40 3.46
N ALA A 398 -23.90 0.81 3.18
CA ALA A 398 -22.63 1.23 3.76
C ALA A 398 -22.22 2.65 3.33
N HIS A 399 -22.96 3.23 2.37
CA HIS A 399 -22.69 4.52 1.76
C HIS A 399 -23.78 5.59 2.06
N GLU A 400 -24.83 5.25 2.81
CA GLU A 400 -25.94 6.17 3.09
C GLU A 400 -25.95 6.73 4.53
N THR A 401 -24.98 6.36 5.38
CA THR A 401 -24.87 6.91 6.76
C THR A 401 -23.67 7.82 6.91
#